data_5dbf35c701bd8e42c1f3f77f8f522cef
#
_entry.id   5dbf35c701bd8e42c1f3f77f8f522cef
#
_cell.length_a   1.000
_cell.length_b   1.000
_cell.length_c   1.000
_cell.angle_alpha   90.00
_cell.angle_beta   90.00
_cell.angle_gamma   90.00
#
_symmetry.space_group_name_H-M   'P 1'
#
loop_
_entity.id
_entity.type
_entity.pdbx_description
1 polymer ?
#
loop_
_entity_poly.entity_id
_entity_poly.type
_entity_poly.pdbx_seq_one_letter_code
_entity_poly.pdbx_strand_id
1 'polypeptide(L)'
;YRFKDGKGLIISMTCIDSGGHKTQSVYKHCRDRLHKRVFAIKGQGGDGVPFTRPPSKVDIVVNGRKVAKAFLYSIGVDAGKATIMSNLKVTEPGPKYCHFPRGPECGYDHSFFTELLSEKMVMKQERGRVRWAWERIPGIQHNEALDARNYALAALRILDPNMDAVADRLRAVRSGGDAAKPETGPKKRSRVKKSSLASGDAW
;
A
#
# COMPACT_ATOMS: atom_id res chain seq x y z
N TYR A 1 -6.19 17.38 0.74
CA TYR A 1 -6.51 17.81 -0.62
C TYR A 1 -7.87 18.50 -0.62
N ARG A 2 -8.00 19.63 -1.37
CA ARG A 2 -9.25 20.36 -1.51
C ARG A 2 -9.60 20.51 -2.98
N PHE A 3 -10.89 20.37 -3.29
CA PHE A 3 -11.43 20.73 -4.59
C PHE A 3 -11.55 22.25 -4.72
N LYS A 4 -11.75 22.77 -5.94
CA LYS A 4 -11.95 24.20 -6.20
C LYS A 4 -13.19 24.77 -5.46
N ASP A 5 -14.19 23.93 -5.21
CA ASP A 5 -15.42 24.27 -4.44
C ASP A 5 -15.23 24.26 -2.91
N GLY A 6 -13.99 24.09 -2.43
CA GLY A 6 -13.64 24.05 -1.00
C GLY A 6 -13.86 22.72 -0.31
N LYS A 7 -14.54 21.76 -0.94
CA LYS A 7 -14.71 20.41 -0.41
C LYS A 7 -13.36 19.67 -0.38
N GLY A 8 -13.13 18.85 0.63
CA GLY A 8 -11.86 18.19 0.83
C GLY A 8 -11.94 16.68 0.82
N LEU A 9 -10.82 16.06 0.43
CA LEU A 9 -10.56 14.63 0.64
C LEU A 9 -9.56 14.47 1.77
N ILE A 10 -9.89 13.61 2.72
CA ILE A 10 -8.97 13.22 3.80
C ILE A 10 -8.08 12.07 3.34
N ILE A 11 -6.86 12.01 3.87
CA ILE A 11 -5.99 10.84 3.70
C ILE A 11 -6.53 9.72 4.59
N SER A 12 -7.00 8.64 3.96
CA SER A 12 -7.64 7.53 4.67
C SER A 12 -6.64 6.60 5.35
N MET A 13 -5.40 6.53 4.86
CA MET A 13 -4.30 5.75 5.42
C MET A 13 -2.96 6.29 4.94
N THR A 14 -1.95 6.20 5.80
CA THR A 14 -0.58 6.57 5.47
C THR A 14 0.36 5.41 5.82
N CYS A 15 1.23 5.04 4.89
CA CYS A 15 2.31 4.10 5.12
C CYS A 15 3.64 4.85 5.13
N ILE A 16 4.48 4.59 6.14
CA ILE A 16 5.81 5.19 6.29
C ILE A 16 6.85 4.08 6.28
N ASP A 17 7.81 4.17 5.37
CA ASP A 17 8.90 3.20 5.32
C ASP A 17 9.76 3.28 6.58
N SER A 18 10.04 2.12 7.15
CA SER A 18 10.87 1.94 8.33
C SER A 18 12.22 1.26 8.03
N GLY A 19 12.55 1.06 6.75
CA GLY A 19 13.76 0.36 6.32
C GLY A 19 15.07 1.09 6.54
N GLY A 20 15.05 2.41 6.81
CA GLY A 20 16.23 3.25 6.97
C GLY A 20 16.76 3.34 8.40
N HIS A 21 17.69 4.29 8.61
CA HIS A 21 18.40 4.50 9.90
C HIS A 21 17.49 4.99 11.05
N LYS A 22 16.29 5.51 10.75
CA LYS A 22 15.36 6.09 11.73
C LYS A 22 14.22 5.15 12.13
N THR A 23 14.41 3.84 12.00
CA THR A 23 13.39 2.79 12.25
C THR A 23 12.62 3.00 13.55
N GLN A 24 13.31 3.22 14.67
CA GLN A 24 12.65 3.39 15.98
C GLN A 24 11.81 4.67 16.06
N SER A 25 12.27 5.75 15.44
CA SER A 25 11.50 7.00 15.34
C SER A 25 10.24 6.82 14.50
N VAL A 26 10.31 6.07 13.39
CA VAL A 26 9.16 5.72 12.56
C VAL A 26 8.16 4.89 13.35
N TYR A 27 8.61 3.85 14.08
CA TYR A 27 7.73 3.02 14.90
C TYR A 27 6.99 3.85 15.96
N LYS A 28 7.70 4.72 16.67
CA LYS A 28 7.10 5.64 17.66
C LYS A 28 6.09 6.57 17.01
N HIS A 29 6.44 7.20 15.91
CA HIS A 29 5.56 8.11 15.17
C HIS A 29 4.27 7.42 14.72
N CYS A 30 4.37 6.23 14.15
CA CYS A 30 3.23 5.46 13.68
C CYS A 30 2.34 4.99 14.83
N ARG A 31 2.94 4.50 15.93
CA ARG A 31 2.20 4.11 17.13
C ARG A 31 1.36 5.26 17.69
N ASP A 32 1.94 6.44 17.81
CA ASP A 32 1.27 7.62 18.37
C ASP A 32 0.13 8.13 17.47
N ARG A 33 0.13 7.71 16.18
CA ARG A 33 -0.86 8.10 15.16
C ARG A 33 -1.68 6.93 14.62
N LEU A 34 -1.73 5.82 15.35
CA LEU A 34 -2.49 4.63 14.95
C LEU A 34 -3.98 4.96 14.70
N HIS A 35 -4.57 5.84 15.51
CA HIS A 35 -5.95 6.32 15.35
C HIS A 35 -6.19 7.08 14.04
N LYS A 36 -5.13 7.60 13.42
CA LYS A 36 -5.14 8.24 12.08
C LYS A 36 -4.77 7.28 10.96
N ARG A 37 -4.67 5.98 11.25
CA ARG A 37 -4.24 4.93 10.32
C ARG A 37 -2.87 5.23 9.67
N VAL A 38 -1.91 5.69 10.49
CA VAL A 38 -0.51 5.84 10.09
C VAL A 38 0.23 4.58 10.52
N PHE A 39 0.78 3.83 9.56
CA PHE A 39 1.42 2.54 9.80
C PHE A 39 2.86 2.52 9.31
N ALA A 40 3.72 1.84 10.08
CA ALA A 40 5.05 1.52 9.62
C ALA A 40 4.98 0.35 8.62
N ILE A 41 5.73 0.48 7.54
CA ILE A 41 5.92 -0.57 6.56
C ILE A 41 7.42 -0.90 6.41
N LYS A 42 7.71 -2.08 5.89
CA LYS A 42 9.06 -2.49 5.48
C LYS A 42 8.98 -3.27 4.18
N GLY A 43 9.70 -2.81 3.17
CA GLY A 43 9.84 -3.49 1.89
C GLY A 43 10.60 -4.81 2.04
N GLN A 44 10.15 -5.84 1.35
CA GLN A 44 10.78 -7.13 1.21
C GLN A 44 10.77 -7.51 -0.26
N GLY A 45 11.95 -7.59 -0.86
CA GLY A 45 12.11 -8.11 -2.22
C GLY A 45 12.11 -9.64 -2.23
N GLY A 46 11.95 -10.21 -3.41
CA GLY A 46 12.02 -11.63 -3.67
C GLY A 46 10.80 -12.19 -4.39
N ASP A 47 11.04 -13.25 -5.14
CA ASP A 47 9.99 -13.96 -5.86
C ASP A 47 9.03 -14.66 -4.89
N GLY A 48 7.75 -14.68 -5.20
CA GLY A 48 6.71 -15.31 -4.38
C GLY A 48 6.39 -14.58 -3.06
N VAL A 49 7.00 -13.42 -2.77
CA VAL A 49 6.64 -12.63 -1.59
C VAL A 49 5.27 -11.97 -1.80
N PRO A 50 4.24 -12.28 -0.98
CA PRO A 50 2.94 -11.65 -1.10
C PRO A 50 3.02 -10.13 -0.97
N PHE A 51 2.25 -9.40 -1.77
CA PHE A 51 2.29 -7.94 -1.78
C PHE A 51 2.01 -7.32 -0.41
N THR A 52 1.00 -7.79 0.30
CA THR A 52 0.71 -7.37 1.68
C THR A 52 0.48 -8.59 2.57
N ARG A 53 0.88 -8.49 3.83
CA ARG A 53 0.64 -9.50 4.87
C ARG A 53 -0.02 -8.84 6.08
N PRO A 54 -0.73 -9.61 6.94
CA PRO A 54 -1.17 -9.11 8.23
C PRO A 54 -0.01 -8.48 9.01
N PRO A 55 -0.25 -7.42 9.79
CA PRO A 55 0.81 -6.73 10.51
C PRO A 55 1.39 -7.61 11.63
N SER A 56 2.67 -7.51 11.83
CA SER A 56 3.38 -8.03 13.00
C SER A 56 3.54 -6.95 14.08
N LYS A 57 3.64 -7.36 15.34
CA LYS A 57 4.00 -6.46 16.43
C LYS A 57 5.52 -6.43 16.57
N VAL A 58 6.11 -5.24 16.48
CA VAL A 58 7.55 -4.99 16.65
C VAL A 58 7.81 -4.15 17.87
N ASP A 59 8.95 -4.39 18.53
CA ASP A 59 9.33 -3.64 19.72
C ASP A 59 9.85 -2.25 19.35
N ILE A 60 9.44 -1.26 20.12
CA ILE A 60 10.05 0.08 20.13
C ILE A 60 11.13 0.07 21.21
N VAL A 61 12.36 0.33 20.81
CA VAL A 61 13.53 0.32 21.69
C VAL A 61 14.05 1.74 21.86
N VAL A 62 14.25 2.13 23.12
CA VAL A 62 14.89 3.43 23.49
C VAL A 62 15.99 3.12 24.49
N ASN A 63 17.20 3.55 24.20
CA ASN A 63 18.38 3.31 25.03
C ASN A 63 18.56 1.83 25.40
N GLY A 64 18.37 0.93 24.43
CA GLY A 64 18.50 -0.52 24.61
C GLY A 64 17.32 -1.19 25.34
N ARG A 65 16.32 -0.46 25.80
CA ARG A 65 15.16 -0.99 26.53
C ARG A 65 13.91 -1.00 25.63
N LYS A 66 13.15 -2.09 25.69
CA LYS A 66 11.85 -2.20 25.03
C LYS A 66 10.83 -1.37 25.82
N VAL A 67 10.30 -0.31 25.20
CA VAL A 67 9.38 0.61 25.88
C VAL A 67 7.94 0.44 25.42
N ALA A 68 7.72 -0.10 24.21
CA ALA A 68 6.39 -0.25 23.64
C ALA A 68 6.42 -1.17 22.40
N LYS A 69 5.25 -1.35 21.76
CA LYS A 69 5.11 -2.06 20.47
C LYS A 69 4.44 -1.20 19.44
N ALA A 70 4.81 -1.39 18.16
CA ALA A 70 4.15 -0.83 17.00
C ALA A 70 3.67 -1.95 16.07
N PHE A 71 2.75 -1.63 15.14
CA PHE A 71 2.39 -2.51 14.04
C PHE A 71 3.28 -2.23 12.84
N LEU A 72 3.83 -3.31 12.27
CA LEU A 72 4.66 -3.27 11.06
C LEU A 72 4.02 -4.15 10.00
N TYR A 73 3.78 -3.59 8.81
CA TYR A 73 3.39 -4.35 7.63
C TYR A 73 4.61 -4.66 6.76
N SER A 74 4.84 -5.94 6.45
CA SER A 74 5.80 -6.35 5.42
C SER A 74 5.15 -6.23 4.05
N ILE A 75 5.84 -5.55 3.12
CA ILE A 75 5.36 -5.28 1.76
C ILE A 75 6.24 -6.02 0.76
N GLY A 76 5.66 -6.90 -0.04
CA GLY A 76 6.33 -7.55 -1.17
C GLY A 76 6.53 -6.56 -2.31
N VAL A 77 7.63 -5.80 -2.27
CA VAL A 77 7.84 -4.67 -3.17
C VAL A 77 7.89 -5.07 -4.65
N ASP A 78 8.38 -6.27 -4.96
CA ASP A 78 8.49 -6.77 -6.33
C ASP A 78 7.11 -7.03 -6.96
N ALA A 79 6.18 -7.60 -6.20
CA ALA A 79 4.80 -7.83 -6.61
C ALA A 79 4.05 -6.50 -6.85
N GLY A 80 4.29 -5.50 -5.99
CA GLY A 80 3.71 -4.18 -6.17
C GLY A 80 4.25 -3.44 -7.38
N LYS A 81 5.58 -3.46 -7.61
CA LYS A 81 6.22 -2.89 -8.80
C LYS A 81 5.69 -3.54 -10.07
N ALA A 82 5.55 -4.88 -10.11
CA ALA A 82 4.96 -5.59 -11.24
C ALA A 82 3.52 -5.12 -11.52
N THR A 83 2.72 -4.94 -10.48
CA THR A 83 1.35 -4.42 -10.60
C THR A 83 1.34 -3.00 -11.17
N ILE A 84 2.20 -2.11 -10.67
CA ILE A 84 2.30 -0.72 -11.13
C ILE A 84 2.68 -0.70 -12.62
N MET A 85 3.73 -1.43 -13.01
CA MET A 85 4.18 -1.45 -14.41
C MET A 85 3.13 -2.06 -15.34
N SER A 86 2.37 -3.05 -14.89
CA SER A 86 1.24 -3.58 -15.65
C SER A 86 0.13 -2.54 -15.83
N ASN A 87 -0.20 -1.79 -14.77
CA ASN A 87 -1.24 -0.77 -14.82
C ASN A 87 -0.85 0.43 -15.70
N LEU A 88 0.43 0.80 -15.72
CA LEU A 88 0.93 1.88 -16.59
C LEU A 88 0.84 1.57 -18.08
N LYS A 89 0.69 0.29 -18.45
CA LYS A 89 0.50 -0.13 -19.85
C LYS A 89 -0.96 -0.01 -20.33
N VAL A 90 -1.90 0.24 -19.42
CA VAL A 90 -3.31 0.40 -19.79
C VAL A 90 -3.51 1.78 -20.41
N THR A 91 -3.93 1.83 -21.68
CA THR A 91 -4.09 3.05 -22.45
C THR A 91 -5.49 3.64 -22.38
N GLU A 92 -6.50 2.79 -22.18
CA GLU A 92 -7.90 3.20 -22.14
C GLU A 92 -8.39 3.47 -20.72
N PRO A 93 -9.13 4.57 -20.48
CA PRO A 93 -9.73 4.84 -19.17
C PRO A 93 -10.66 3.71 -18.73
N GLY A 94 -10.44 3.21 -17.50
CA GLY A 94 -11.19 2.11 -16.96
C GLY A 94 -10.48 1.44 -15.79
N PRO A 95 -10.81 0.19 -15.44
CA PRO A 95 -10.12 -0.54 -14.39
C PRO A 95 -8.62 -0.61 -14.65
N LYS A 96 -7.83 -0.32 -13.60
CA LYS A 96 -6.36 -0.31 -13.61
C LYS A 96 -5.70 0.85 -14.38
N TYR A 97 -6.44 1.69 -15.10
CA TYR A 97 -5.88 2.87 -15.74
C TYR A 97 -5.28 3.84 -14.71
N CYS A 98 -4.07 4.32 -14.97
CA CYS A 98 -3.37 5.25 -14.09
C CYS A 98 -3.70 6.69 -14.46
N HIS A 99 -4.48 7.38 -13.62
CA HIS A 99 -4.74 8.80 -13.77
C HIS A 99 -3.64 9.62 -13.08
N PHE A 100 -3.11 10.61 -13.81
CA PHE A 100 -2.20 11.61 -13.27
C PHE A 100 -2.81 12.99 -13.47
N PRO A 101 -2.93 13.83 -12.43
CA PRO A 101 -3.34 15.21 -12.58
C PRO A 101 -2.40 15.98 -13.51
N ARG A 102 -2.96 16.88 -14.30
CA ARG A 102 -2.19 17.75 -15.19
C ARG A 102 -2.00 19.11 -14.54
N GLY A 103 -0.88 19.75 -14.84
CA GLY A 103 -0.53 21.07 -14.34
C GLY A 103 0.80 21.04 -13.59
N PRO A 104 1.61 22.10 -13.70
CA PRO A 104 2.93 22.16 -13.08
C PRO A 104 2.84 22.10 -11.55
N GLU A 105 1.75 22.55 -10.97
CA GLU A 105 1.51 22.52 -9.53
C GLU A 105 1.25 21.12 -8.97
N CYS A 106 0.97 20.13 -9.84
CA CYS A 106 0.68 18.77 -9.41
C CYS A 106 1.92 17.92 -9.17
N GLY A 107 3.11 18.38 -9.60
CA GLY A 107 4.38 17.69 -9.38
C GLY A 107 4.59 16.42 -10.23
N TYR A 108 3.74 16.17 -11.23
CA TYR A 108 3.89 15.04 -12.17
C TYR A 108 4.64 15.51 -13.42
N ASP A 109 5.90 15.86 -13.24
CA ASP A 109 6.81 16.33 -14.28
C ASP A 109 7.68 15.21 -14.87
N HIS A 110 8.60 15.57 -15.73
CA HIS A 110 9.53 14.63 -16.36
C HIS A 110 10.41 13.89 -15.32
N SER A 111 10.85 14.59 -14.27
CA SER A 111 11.65 13.99 -13.19
C SER A 111 10.86 12.91 -12.46
N PHE A 112 9.62 13.21 -12.08
CA PHE A 112 8.72 12.24 -11.46
C PHE A 112 8.55 10.97 -12.30
N PHE A 113 8.30 11.11 -13.60
CA PHE A 113 8.12 9.93 -14.47
C PHE A 113 9.43 9.18 -14.72
N THR A 114 10.56 9.86 -14.75
CA THR A 114 11.88 9.22 -14.80
C THR A 114 12.10 8.34 -13.57
N GLU A 115 11.80 8.83 -12.38
CA GLU A 115 11.90 8.06 -11.13
C GLU A 115 10.86 6.94 -11.05
N LEU A 116 9.63 7.17 -11.52
CA LEU A 116 8.57 6.15 -11.57
C LEU A 116 8.96 4.97 -12.46
N LEU A 117 9.71 5.21 -13.53
CA LEU A 117 10.17 4.20 -14.49
C LEU A 117 11.65 3.83 -14.28
N SER A 118 12.21 4.10 -13.11
CA SER A 118 13.65 3.96 -12.79
C SER A 118 14.13 2.52 -12.71
N GLU A 119 13.25 1.55 -12.68
CA GLU A 119 13.61 0.14 -12.53
C GLU A 119 12.96 -0.73 -13.62
N LYS A 120 13.61 -1.80 -13.97
CA LYS A 120 13.12 -2.81 -14.90
C LYS A 120 13.30 -4.21 -14.33
N MET A 121 12.43 -5.12 -14.73
CA MET A 121 12.55 -6.54 -14.39
C MET A 121 13.57 -7.20 -15.33
N VAL A 122 14.55 -7.88 -14.75
CA VAL A 122 15.60 -8.61 -15.45
C VAL A 122 15.69 -10.03 -14.95
N MET A 123 16.15 -10.92 -15.82
CA MET A 123 16.43 -12.30 -15.48
C MET A 123 17.87 -12.39 -14.95
N LYS A 124 18.03 -12.86 -13.71
CA LYS A 124 19.34 -13.08 -13.08
C LYS A 124 19.59 -14.56 -12.90
N GLN A 125 20.80 -14.96 -13.18
CA GLN A 125 21.30 -16.30 -12.83
C GLN A 125 22.15 -16.19 -11.57
N GLU A 126 21.72 -16.84 -10.50
CA GLU A 126 22.41 -16.82 -9.23
C GLU A 126 22.51 -18.23 -8.68
N ARG A 127 23.73 -18.70 -8.42
CA ARG A 127 24.01 -20.06 -7.91
C ARG A 127 23.34 -21.18 -8.72
N GLY A 128 23.35 -21.07 -10.04
CA GLY A 128 22.73 -22.04 -10.95
C GLY A 128 21.20 -21.99 -11.06
N ARG A 129 20.55 -21.04 -10.39
CA ARG A 129 19.10 -20.80 -10.50
C ARG A 129 18.83 -19.50 -11.23
N VAL A 130 17.81 -19.53 -12.07
CA VAL A 130 17.30 -18.35 -12.76
C VAL A 130 16.18 -17.74 -11.92
N ARG A 131 16.24 -16.44 -11.67
CA ARG A 131 15.18 -15.68 -10.99
C ARG A 131 14.95 -14.34 -11.65
N TRP A 132 13.73 -13.84 -11.56
CA TRP A 132 13.40 -12.46 -11.92
C TRP A 132 13.76 -11.53 -10.77
N ALA A 133 14.34 -10.38 -11.09
CA ALA A 133 14.70 -9.35 -10.11
C ALA A 133 14.50 -7.95 -10.69
N TRP A 134 14.14 -7.00 -9.86
CA TRP A 134 14.11 -5.60 -10.22
C TRP A 134 15.53 -5.02 -10.16
N GLU A 135 15.90 -4.33 -11.22
CA GLU A 135 17.17 -3.59 -11.30
C GLU A 135 16.94 -2.16 -11.71
N ARG A 136 17.67 -1.26 -11.06
CA ARG A 136 17.70 0.14 -11.45
C ARG A 136 18.29 0.29 -12.87
N ILE A 137 17.66 1.16 -13.65
CA ILE A 137 18.14 1.51 -14.99
C ILE A 137 19.40 2.37 -14.81
N PRO A 138 20.52 2.03 -15.50
CA PRO A 138 21.73 2.81 -15.44
C PRO A 138 21.49 4.27 -15.79
N GLY A 139 22.12 5.19 -15.05
CA GLY A 139 21.97 6.64 -15.22
C GLY A 139 20.81 7.27 -14.43
N ILE A 140 19.87 6.49 -13.90
CA ILE A 140 18.80 7.00 -13.02
C ILE A 140 19.23 6.81 -11.57
N GLN A 141 19.41 7.93 -10.84
CA GLN A 141 19.91 7.89 -9.47
C GLN A 141 18.81 7.66 -8.43
N HIS A 142 17.60 8.11 -8.71
CA HIS A 142 16.48 8.16 -7.77
C HIS A 142 15.34 7.24 -8.21
N ASN A 143 14.62 6.65 -7.24
CA ASN A 143 13.45 5.79 -7.46
C ASN A 143 12.31 6.09 -6.47
N GLU A 144 12.38 7.24 -5.82
CA GLU A 144 11.45 7.61 -4.75
C GLU A 144 10.01 7.67 -5.25
N ALA A 145 9.76 8.11 -6.49
CA ALA A 145 8.42 8.13 -7.08
C ALA A 145 7.85 6.70 -7.26
N LEU A 146 8.68 5.73 -7.66
CA LEU A 146 8.28 4.33 -7.76
C LEU A 146 7.97 3.73 -6.39
N ASP A 147 8.84 3.94 -5.41
CA ASP A 147 8.66 3.43 -4.06
C ASP A 147 7.44 4.07 -3.37
N ALA A 148 7.27 5.39 -3.48
CA ALA A 148 6.10 6.09 -2.95
C ALA A 148 4.79 5.58 -3.58
N ARG A 149 4.77 5.35 -4.90
CA ARG A 149 3.62 4.77 -5.61
C ARG A 149 3.34 3.34 -5.15
N ASN A 150 4.38 2.54 -4.95
CA ASN A 150 4.27 1.16 -4.45
C ASN A 150 3.67 1.13 -3.03
N TYR A 151 4.14 2.00 -2.15
CA TYR A 151 3.64 2.09 -0.79
C TYR A 151 2.23 2.68 -0.71
N ALA A 152 1.86 3.58 -1.61
CA ALA A 152 0.48 4.06 -1.73
C ALA A 152 -0.47 2.93 -2.19
N LEU A 153 -0.03 2.08 -3.14
CA LEU A 153 -0.78 0.90 -3.55
C LEU A 153 -0.91 -0.12 -2.39
N ALA A 154 0.14 -0.30 -1.59
CA ALA A 154 0.10 -1.13 -0.39
C ALA A 154 -0.89 -0.58 0.65
N ALA A 155 -0.92 0.73 0.88
CA ALA A 155 -1.89 1.38 1.75
C ALA A 155 -3.34 1.11 1.29
N LEU A 156 -3.62 1.21 -0.01
CA LEU A 156 -4.92 0.88 -0.58
C LEU A 156 -5.30 -0.60 -0.34
N ARG A 157 -4.36 -1.52 -0.51
CA ARG A 157 -4.57 -2.96 -0.27
C ARG A 157 -4.79 -3.30 1.20
N ILE A 158 -4.08 -2.64 2.11
CA ILE A 158 -4.25 -2.81 3.56
C ILE A 158 -5.60 -2.22 4.03
N LEU A 159 -5.98 -1.07 3.47
CA LEU A 159 -7.24 -0.41 3.78
C LEU A 159 -8.44 -1.23 3.30
N ASP A 160 -8.30 -1.93 2.17
CA ASP A 160 -9.31 -2.76 1.51
C ASP A 160 -10.71 -2.11 1.49
N PRO A 161 -10.85 -0.90 0.92
CA PRO A 161 -12.11 -0.17 0.96
C PRO A 161 -13.15 -0.81 0.05
N ASN A 162 -14.42 -0.75 0.48
CA ASN A 162 -15.53 -1.02 -0.44
C ASN A 162 -15.61 0.14 -1.46
N MET A 163 -15.15 -0.09 -2.69
CA MET A 163 -15.05 0.94 -3.73
C MET A 163 -16.42 1.45 -4.17
N ASP A 164 -17.46 0.63 -4.17
CA ASP A 164 -18.83 1.05 -4.50
C ASP A 164 -19.35 2.05 -3.46
N ALA A 165 -19.17 1.75 -2.16
CA ALA A 165 -19.53 2.67 -1.10
C ALA A 165 -18.69 3.97 -1.13
N VAL A 166 -17.44 3.93 -1.60
CA VAL A 166 -16.62 5.13 -1.83
C VAL A 166 -17.20 5.94 -3.00
N ALA A 167 -17.54 5.29 -4.10
CA ALA A 167 -18.12 5.94 -5.27
C ALA A 167 -19.45 6.61 -4.95
N ASP A 168 -20.34 5.93 -4.23
CA ASP A 168 -21.64 6.47 -3.82
C ASP A 168 -21.47 7.70 -2.92
N ARG A 169 -20.54 7.67 -1.97
CA ARG A 169 -20.19 8.82 -1.13
C ARG A 169 -19.69 10.00 -1.95
N LEU A 170 -18.82 9.76 -2.91
CA LEU A 170 -18.29 10.81 -3.77
C LEU A 170 -19.40 11.43 -4.65
N ARG A 171 -20.34 10.62 -5.14
CA ARG A 171 -21.53 11.11 -5.87
C ARG A 171 -22.40 11.99 -4.98
N ALA A 172 -22.71 11.54 -3.76
CA ALA A 172 -23.50 12.29 -2.78
C ALA A 172 -22.86 13.65 -2.44
N VAL A 173 -21.54 13.67 -2.21
CA VAL A 173 -20.80 14.92 -1.97
C VAL A 173 -20.88 15.86 -3.17
N ARG A 174 -20.80 15.36 -4.41
CA ARG A 174 -20.92 16.17 -5.64
C ARG A 174 -22.33 16.72 -5.86
N SER A 175 -23.37 16.00 -5.46
CA SER A 175 -24.78 16.42 -5.55
C SER A 175 -25.23 17.34 -4.41
N GLY A 176 -24.36 17.75 -3.50
CA GLY A 176 -24.69 18.67 -2.39
C GLY A 176 -25.28 17.99 -1.14
N GLY A 177 -25.33 16.65 -1.11
CA GLY A 177 -25.74 15.91 0.07
C GLY A 177 -24.65 15.83 1.15
N ASP A 178 -25.05 15.84 2.41
CA ASP A 178 -24.14 15.56 3.53
C ASP A 178 -23.60 14.12 3.43
N ALA A 179 -22.27 13.97 3.38
CA ALA A 179 -21.66 12.66 3.39
C ALA A 179 -21.91 11.99 4.75
N ALA A 180 -22.69 10.92 4.78
CA ALA A 180 -22.84 10.10 5.97
C ALA A 180 -21.48 9.72 6.53
N LYS A 181 -21.26 9.90 7.84
CA LYS A 181 -20.03 9.50 8.54
C LYS A 181 -19.77 8.02 8.26
N PRO A 182 -18.52 7.63 7.98
CA PRO A 182 -18.18 6.21 7.80
C PRO A 182 -18.47 5.48 9.10
N GLU A 183 -19.24 4.40 9.04
CA GLU A 183 -19.35 3.46 10.15
C GLU A 183 -17.97 2.88 10.44
N THR A 184 -17.36 3.32 11.53
CA THR A 184 -16.08 2.83 12.04
C THR A 184 -16.34 1.62 12.94
N GLY A 185 -16.75 0.50 12.34
CA GLY A 185 -16.85 -0.77 13.06
C GLY A 185 -16.07 -1.86 12.31
N PRO A 186 -15.24 -2.65 13.00
CA PRO A 186 -14.67 -3.83 12.37
C PRO A 186 -15.81 -4.80 12.04
N LYS A 187 -16.04 -5.10 10.75
CA LYS A 187 -16.95 -6.16 10.35
C LYS A 187 -16.49 -7.45 11.05
N LYS A 188 -17.32 -7.96 11.98
CA LYS A 188 -17.14 -9.29 12.55
C LYS A 188 -17.15 -10.28 11.38
N ARG A 189 -16.00 -10.91 11.13
CA ARG A 189 -15.94 -12.05 10.19
C ARG A 189 -16.98 -13.05 10.65
N SER A 190 -17.97 -13.35 9.81
CA SER A 190 -18.91 -14.43 10.03
C SER A 190 -18.09 -15.71 10.20
N ARG A 191 -18.27 -16.34 11.35
CA ARG A 191 -17.69 -17.64 11.66
C ARG A 191 -18.28 -18.63 10.67
N VAL A 192 -17.49 -19.10 9.71
CA VAL A 192 -17.86 -20.24 8.86
C VAL A 192 -18.16 -21.40 9.80
N LYS A 193 -19.45 -21.80 9.88
CA LYS A 193 -19.83 -23.02 10.59
C LYS A 193 -19.16 -24.18 9.89
N LYS A 194 -18.24 -24.86 10.58
CA LYS A 194 -17.77 -26.19 10.16
C LYS A 194 -19.00 -27.08 10.11
N SER A 195 -19.38 -27.53 8.92
CA SER A 195 -20.36 -28.60 8.78
C SER A 195 -19.78 -29.85 9.45
N SER A 196 -20.45 -30.30 10.48
CA SER A 196 -20.27 -31.65 11.04
C SER A 196 -20.78 -32.63 9.97
N LEU A 197 -19.89 -33.20 9.20
CA LEU A 197 -20.20 -34.43 8.48
C LEU A 197 -19.98 -35.59 9.42
N ALA A 198 -21.09 -36.19 9.68
CA ALA A 198 -21.36 -37.24 10.60
C ALA A 198 -20.47 -38.51 10.38
N SER A 199 -20.15 -39.09 11.51
CA SER A 199 -20.01 -40.54 11.69
C SER A 199 -20.97 -41.33 10.81
N GLY A 200 -20.44 -42.20 10.01
CA GLY A 200 -21.15 -43.27 9.35
C GLY A 200 -20.32 -44.53 9.52
N ASP A 201 -20.84 -45.36 10.43
CA ASP A 201 -20.42 -46.72 10.67
C ASP A 201 -20.52 -47.61 9.42
N ALA A 202 -19.81 -48.68 9.49
CA ALA A 202 -20.14 -50.01 8.99
C ALA A 202 -19.28 -50.58 7.84
N TRP A 203 -18.73 -51.67 8.22
CA TRP A 203 -18.23 -52.92 7.59
C TRP A 203 -16.76 -52.93 7.22
#